data_05962c92aa6ce7a3ad476a31238fe006
#
_entry.id   05962c92aa6ce7a3ad476a31238fe006
#
_cell.length_a   1.000
_cell.length_b   1.000
_cell.length_c   1.000
_cell.angle_alpha   90.00
_cell.angle_beta   90.00
_cell.angle_gamma   90.00
#
_symmetry.space_group_name_H-M   'P 1'
#
loop_
_entity.id
_entity.type
_entity.pdbx_description
1 polymer ?
#
loop_
_entity_poly.entity_id
_entity_poly.type
_entity_poly.pdbx_seq_one_letter_code
_entity_poly.pdbx_strand_id
1 'polypeptide(L)'
;GVAEETRTVLSGELSSEDDSVKPSADKIPIIQLAPGQEIKVECYARLGRGTEHAKWNSANISTLVDSDKENEKILTVESTGALAPEQIILAGIEEVSNKIVEFKDMINKIEE
;
A
#
# COMPACT_ATOMS: atom_id res chain seq x y z
N GLY A 1 -8.97 -21.96 15.18
CA GLY A 1 -9.47 -22.70 16.34
C GLY A 1 -10.30 -21.82 17.26
N VAL A 2 -11.04 -22.41 18.17
CA VAL A 2 -11.86 -21.71 19.17
C VAL A 2 -10.94 -21.06 20.21
N ALA A 3 -11.18 -19.79 20.54
CA ALA A 3 -10.43 -19.07 21.57
C ALA A 3 -10.86 -19.58 22.98
N GLU A 4 -9.93 -20.06 23.79
CA GLU A 4 -10.19 -20.46 25.17
C GLU A 4 -10.22 -19.25 26.11
N GLU A 5 -9.41 -18.24 25.80
CA GLU A 5 -9.35 -16.94 26.48
C GLU A 5 -9.48 -15.81 25.46
N THR A 6 -9.72 -14.59 25.94
CA THR A 6 -9.70 -13.40 25.08
C THR A 6 -8.32 -13.25 24.45
N ARG A 7 -8.27 -13.25 23.10
CA ARG A 7 -7.02 -13.10 22.36
C ARG A 7 -7.19 -12.24 21.11
N THR A 8 -6.10 -11.64 20.67
CA THR A 8 -6.05 -10.93 19.40
C THR A 8 -5.46 -11.86 18.34
N VAL A 9 -6.17 -12.01 17.22
CA VAL A 9 -5.66 -12.68 16.02
C VAL A 9 -4.79 -11.70 15.25
N LEU A 10 -3.60 -12.13 14.90
CA LEU A 10 -2.60 -11.32 14.21
C LEU A 10 -2.42 -11.78 12.75
N SER A 11 -1.93 -10.88 11.92
CA SER A 11 -1.65 -11.15 10.50
C SER A 11 -0.69 -12.32 10.26
N GLY A 12 0.27 -12.54 11.14
CA GLY A 12 1.17 -13.68 11.06
C GLY A 12 0.52 -15.05 11.26
N GLU A 13 -0.75 -15.10 11.70
CA GLU A 13 -1.53 -16.33 11.80
C GLU A 13 -2.22 -16.72 10.47
N LEU A 14 -2.19 -15.85 9.48
CA LEU A 14 -2.70 -16.14 8.14
C LEU A 14 -1.73 -17.09 7.42
N SER A 15 -2.27 -18.15 6.84
CA SER A 15 -1.53 -19.04 5.94
C SER A 15 -1.83 -18.68 4.49
N SER A 16 -0.82 -18.70 3.63
CA SER A 16 -0.97 -18.50 2.19
C SER A 16 -0.64 -19.78 1.43
N GLU A 17 -1.37 -20.05 0.36
CA GLU A 17 -1.04 -21.12 -0.59
C GLU A 17 0.13 -20.73 -1.50
N ASP A 18 0.37 -19.42 -1.66
CA ASP A 18 1.48 -18.86 -2.43
C ASP A 18 2.48 -18.19 -1.49
N ASP A 19 3.69 -18.74 -1.42
CA ASP A 19 4.77 -18.23 -0.58
C ASP A 19 5.22 -16.80 -0.92
N SER A 20 4.90 -16.29 -2.09
CA SER A 20 5.16 -14.90 -2.50
C SER A 20 4.14 -13.90 -1.93
N VAL A 21 2.97 -14.39 -1.49
CA VAL A 21 1.88 -13.56 -0.96
C VAL A 21 1.85 -13.70 0.56
N LYS A 22 2.39 -12.72 1.27
CA LYS A 22 2.47 -12.71 2.73
C LYS A 22 2.05 -11.34 3.28
N PRO A 23 1.55 -11.28 4.53
CA PRO A 23 1.38 -10.02 5.22
C PRO A 23 2.70 -9.23 5.28
N SER A 24 2.63 -7.92 5.15
CA SER A 24 3.81 -7.03 5.21
C SER A 24 4.45 -7.00 6.61
N ALA A 25 3.72 -7.38 7.65
CA ALA A 25 4.18 -7.54 9.02
C ALA A 25 3.33 -8.58 9.75
N ASP A 26 3.94 -9.33 10.68
CA ASP A 26 3.27 -10.43 11.40
C ASP A 26 2.38 -9.98 12.55
N LYS A 27 2.57 -8.75 13.04
CA LYS A 27 1.93 -8.24 14.26
C LYS A 27 0.79 -7.26 14.01
N ILE A 28 0.20 -7.25 12.80
CA ILE A 28 -0.96 -6.42 12.52
C ILE A 28 -2.19 -7.07 13.17
N PRO A 29 -2.91 -6.39 14.07
CA PRO A 29 -4.10 -6.93 14.69
C PRO A 29 -5.24 -7.01 13.67
N ILE A 30 -5.85 -8.18 13.54
CA ILE A 30 -6.98 -8.42 12.63
C ILE A 30 -8.30 -8.31 13.40
N ILE A 31 -8.43 -9.08 14.50
CA ILE A 31 -9.64 -9.12 15.31
C ILE A 31 -9.32 -9.59 16.73
N GLN A 32 -10.09 -9.12 17.70
CA GLN A 32 -10.07 -9.64 19.05
C GLN A 32 -11.21 -10.65 19.24
N LEU A 33 -10.88 -11.86 19.69
CA LEU A 33 -11.84 -12.93 19.99
C LEU A 33 -12.04 -13.03 21.50
N ALA A 34 -13.31 -13.10 21.91
CA ALA A 34 -13.67 -13.48 23.28
C ALA A 34 -13.66 -15.02 23.43
N PRO A 35 -13.67 -15.54 24.69
CA PRO A 35 -13.76 -16.98 24.92
C PRO A 35 -14.95 -17.60 24.19
N GLY A 36 -14.72 -18.74 23.56
CA GLY A 36 -15.73 -19.47 22.77
C GLY A 36 -15.98 -18.93 21.37
N GLN A 37 -15.36 -17.82 20.97
CA GLN A 37 -15.43 -17.31 19.60
C GLN A 37 -14.37 -17.94 18.70
N GLU A 38 -14.71 -18.10 17.44
CA GLU A 38 -13.79 -18.51 16.39
C GLU A 38 -13.93 -17.61 15.17
N ILE A 39 -12.89 -17.54 14.37
CA ILE A 39 -12.90 -16.89 13.07
C ILE A 39 -12.37 -17.84 12.01
N LYS A 40 -13.03 -17.85 10.85
CA LYS A 40 -12.55 -18.43 9.62
C LYS A 40 -12.68 -17.36 8.54
N VAL A 41 -11.58 -17.00 7.91
CA VAL A 41 -11.55 -15.93 6.90
C VAL A 41 -10.68 -16.38 5.73
N GLU A 42 -11.13 -16.02 4.53
CA GLU A 42 -10.35 -16.11 3.30
C GLU A 42 -10.08 -14.68 2.81
N CYS A 43 -8.81 -14.39 2.56
CA CYS A 43 -8.37 -13.06 2.14
C CYS A 43 -7.86 -13.11 0.71
N TYR A 44 -8.46 -12.32 -0.17
CA TYR A 44 -8.02 -12.18 -1.56
C TYR A 44 -7.22 -10.88 -1.70
N ALA A 45 -5.91 -11.02 -1.96
CA ALA A 45 -5.03 -9.88 -2.19
C ALA A 45 -5.01 -9.51 -3.66
N ARG A 46 -5.03 -8.22 -3.95
CA ARG A 46 -4.78 -7.67 -5.29
C ARG A 46 -4.01 -6.37 -5.18
N LEU A 47 -3.29 -6.03 -6.24
CA LEU A 47 -2.71 -4.70 -6.39
C LEU A 47 -3.80 -3.69 -6.75
N GLY A 48 -3.64 -2.46 -6.28
CA GLY A 48 -4.51 -1.35 -6.59
C GLY A 48 -3.78 -0.02 -6.39
N ARG A 49 -4.41 1.06 -6.86
CA ARG A 49 -3.90 2.42 -6.72
C ARG A 49 -4.72 3.20 -5.70
N GLY A 50 -4.08 4.11 -4.98
CA GLY A 50 -4.75 5.02 -4.05
C GLY A 50 -5.87 5.85 -4.69
N THR A 51 -5.82 6.09 -6.01
CA THR A 51 -6.89 6.71 -6.79
C THR A 51 -8.15 5.86 -6.91
N GLU A 52 -8.03 4.53 -6.80
CA GLU A 52 -9.17 3.62 -6.80
C GLU A 52 -9.81 3.55 -5.41
N HIS A 53 -8.97 3.44 -4.37
CA HIS A 53 -9.42 3.39 -2.98
C HIS A 53 -8.26 3.70 -2.03
N ALA A 54 -8.53 4.45 -0.97
CA ALA A 54 -7.54 4.87 0.03
C ALA A 54 -6.79 3.70 0.71
N LYS A 55 -7.38 2.50 0.77
CA LYS A 55 -6.72 1.30 1.31
C LYS A 55 -5.43 0.91 0.56
N TRP A 56 -5.27 1.38 -0.69
CA TRP A 56 -4.08 1.14 -1.50
C TRP A 56 -3.09 2.31 -1.50
N ASN A 57 -3.34 3.35 -0.70
CA ASN A 57 -2.33 4.39 -0.52
C ASN A 57 -1.07 3.79 0.11
N SER A 58 0.05 3.97 -0.56
CA SER A 58 1.36 3.54 -0.08
C SER A 58 2.03 4.56 0.85
N ALA A 59 1.57 5.81 0.84
CA ALA A 59 2.09 6.88 1.67
C ALA A 59 0.99 7.49 2.56
N ASN A 60 1.29 7.69 3.84
CA ASN A 60 0.48 8.47 4.78
C ASN A 60 0.70 9.97 4.54
N ILE A 61 1.95 10.36 4.30
CA ILE A 61 2.38 11.73 4.07
C ILE A 61 3.22 11.76 2.81
N SER A 62 2.94 12.75 1.96
CA SER A 62 3.81 13.14 0.85
C SER A 62 3.74 14.64 0.71
N THR A 63 4.83 15.34 1.05
CA THR A 63 4.91 16.79 1.00
C THR A 63 6.15 17.25 0.25
N LEU A 64 6.00 18.32 -0.53
CA LEU A 64 7.08 18.96 -1.23
C LEU A 64 7.14 20.43 -0.78
N VAL A 65 8.25 20.84 -0.19
CA VAL A 65 8.47 22.20 0.31
C VAL A 65 9.75 22.79 -0.25
N ASP A 66 9.85 24.12 -0.27
CA ASP A 66 11.08 24.80 -0.62
C ASP A 66 12.13 24.60 0.49
N SER A 67 13.37 24.40 0.11
CA SER A 67 14.53 24.42 1.01
C SER A 67 14.98 25.86 1.28
N ASP A 68 15.74 26.08 2.34
CA ASP A 68 16.42 27.35 2.59
C ASP A 68 17.52 27.66 1.55
N LYS A 69 17.86 26.68 0.72
CA LYS A 69 18.83 26.83 -0.37
C LYS A 69 18.12 27.07 -1.69
N GLU A 70 18.66 27.99 -2.47
CA GLU A 70 18.14 28.31 -3.80
C GLU A 70 18.19 27.06 -4.72
N ASN A 71 17.11 26.84 -5.47
CA ASN A 71 16.92 25.70 -6.39
C ASN A 71 16.89 24.30 -5.75
N GLU A 72 16.73 24.21 -4.44
CA GLU A 72 16.49 22.95 -3.74
C GLU A 72 15.05 22.83 -3.23
N LYS A 73 14.51 21.62 -3.27
CA LYS A 73 13.22 21.28 -2.67
C LYS A 73 13.37 20.05 -1.77
N ILE A 74 12.57 19.99 -0.73
CA ILE A 74 12.54 18.86 0.21
C ILE A 74 11.27 18.08 -0.05
N LEU A 75 11.42 16.82 -0.47
CA LEU A 75 10.33 15.87 -0.56
C LEU A 75 10.36 14.97 0.69
N THR A 76 9.28 15.01 1.46
CA THR A 76 9.09 14.13 2.61
C THR A 76 8.04 13.09 2.27
N VAL A 77 8.37 11.82 2.46
CA VAL A 77 7.47 10.68 2.24
C VAL A 77 7.47 9.79 3.47
N GLU A 78 6.28 9.52 4.01
CA GLU A 78 6.06 8.56 5.09
C GLU A 78 5.25 7.38 4.56
N SER A 79 5.82 6.18 4.63
CA SER A 79 5.18 4.95 4.17
C SER A 79 4.05 4.49 5.11
N THR A 80 3.01 3.87 4.54
CA THR A 80 2.01 3.08 5.30
C THR A 80 2.55 1.73 5.78
N GLY A 81 3.77 1.34 5.35
CA GLY A 81 4.38 0.04 5.61
C GLY A 81 4.23 -0.98 4.47
N ALA A 82 3.47 -0.67 3.42
CA ALA A 82 3.28 -1.55 2.27
C ALA A 82 4.51 -1.57 1.34
N LEU A 83 5.18 -0.42 1.18
CA LEU A 83 6.39 -0.24 0.35
C LEU A 83 7.42 0.58 1.14
N ALA A 84 8.69 0.38 0.86
CA ALA A 84 9.74 1.26 1.38
C ALA A 84 9.61 2.68 0.76
N PRO A 85 9.97 3.76 1.48
CA PRO A 85 9.84 5.14 0.99
C PRO A 85 10.50 5.37 -0.37
N GLU A 86 11.66 4.78 -0.60
CA GLU A 86 12.40 4.87 -1.88
C GLU A 86 11.59 4.23 -3.02
N GLN A 87 10.95 3.10 -2.76
CA GLN A 87 10.10 2.40 -3.73
C GLN A 87 8.85 3.22 -4.07
N ILE A 88 8.28 3.92 -3.09
CA ILE A 88 7.12 4.81 -3.31
C ILE A 88 7.51 5.95 -4.27
N ILE A 89 8.68 6.54 -4.08
CA ILE A 89 9.17 7.63 -4.94
C ILE A 89 9.41 7.12 -6.37
N LEU A 90 10.10 5.98 -6.51
CA LEU A 90 10.40 5.39 -7.81
C LEU A 90 9.11 5.02 -8.57
N ALA A 91 8.16 4.34 -7.90
CA ALA A 91 6.88 3.99 -8.49
C ALA A 91 6.05 5.23 -8.86
N GLY A 92 6.10 6.29 -8.06
CA GLY A 92 5.47 7.57 -8.36
C GLY A 92 6.02 8.23 -9.62
N ILE A 93 7.34 8.23 -9.81
CA ILE A 93 8.01 8.74 -11.00
C ILE A 93 7.60 7.93 -12.24
N GLU A 94 7.59 6.60 -12.13
CA GLU A 94 7.17 5.71 -13.20
C GLU A 94 5.70 5.96 -13.60
N GLU A 95 4.81 6.11 -12.62
CA GLU A 95 3.40 6.39 -12.86
C GLU A 95 3.19 7.73 -13.60
N VAL A 96 3.92 8.78 -13.21
CA VAL A 96 3.87 10.08 -13.91
C VAL A 96 4.41 9.95 -15.33
N SER A 97 5.51 9.24 -15.53
CA SER A 97 6.08 8.98 -16.85
C SER A 97 5.08 8.26 -17.76
N ASN A 98 4.41 7.22 -17.27
CA ASN A 98 3.41 6.48 -18.02
C ASN A 98 2.22 7.37 -18.42
N LYS A 99 1.73 8.24 -17.53
CA LYS A 99 0.67 9.19 -17.83
C LYS A 99 1.06 10.19 -18.91
N ILE A 100 2.30 10.63 -18.95
CA ILE A 100 2.80 11.52 -20.02
C ILE A 100 2.82 10.79 -21.36
N VAL A 101 3.23 9.52 -21.39
CA VAL A 101 3.21 8.70 -22.62
C VAL A 101 1.77 8.50 -23.11
N GLU A 102 0.85 8.11 -22.22
CA GLU A 102 -0.56 7.95 -22.55
C GLU A 102 -1.17 9.25 -23.11
N PHE A 103 -0.85 10.38 -22.50
CA PHE A 103 -1.31 11.69 -22.95
C PHE A 103 -0.79 12.02 -24.37
N LYS A 104 0.48 11.76 -24.62
CA LYS A 104 1.08 11.92 -25.96
C LYS A 104 0.38 11.06 -27.00
N ASP A 105 0.09 9.79 -26.67
CA ASP A 105 -0.59 8.88 -27.59
C ASP A 105 -2.04 9.31 -27.87
N MET A 106 -2.72 9.91 -26.89
CA MET A 106 -4.06 10.48 -27.11
C MET A 106 -4.02 11.68 -28.04
N ILE A 107 -3.03 12.55 -27.92
CA ILE A 107 -2.87 13.71 -28.84
C ILE A 107 -2.63 13.23 -30.27
N ASN A 108 -1.72 12.27 -30.46
CA ASN A 108 -1.42 11.75 -31.79
C ASN A 108 -2.65 11.15 -32.47
N LYS A 109 -3.58 10.55 -31.73
CA LYS A 109 -4.85 10.00 -32.28
C LYS A 109 -5.89 11.07 -32.65
N ILE A 110 -5.74 12.29 -32.19
CA ILE A 110 -6.63 13.42 -32.56
C ILE A 110 -6.18 14.05 -33.86
N GLU A 111 -4.89 13.94 -34.19
CA GLU A 111 -4.30 14.51 -35.42
C GLU A 111 -4.47 13.60 -36.65
N GLU A 112 -4.95 12.36 -36.48
CA GLU A 112 -5.36 11.44 -37.54
C GLU A 112 -6.87 11.64 -37.91
#